data_c06e7782fea770101fb426ef6d1b0b5a
#
_entry.id   c06e7782fea770101fb426ef6d1b0b5a
#
_cell.length_a   1.000
_cell.length_b   1.000
_cell.length_c   1.000
_cell.angle_alpha   90.00
_cell.angle_beta   90.00
_cell.angle_gamma   90.00
#
_symmetry.space_group_name_H-M   'P 1'
#
loop_
_entity.id
_entity.type
_entity.pdbx_description
1 polymer ?
#
loop_
_entity_poly.entity_id
_entity_poly.type
_entity_poly.pdbx_seq_one_letter_code
_entity_poly.pdbx_strand_id
1 'polypeptide(L)'
;EEPESDGLTDDDEIPEVEEPICKLGELWKLGNHRLLCGDATKPEDVERLMDGQKADMVFTDPPYNVSYEGYTKEKLTIKSDAMSDEDYVQFLLGTFKCIRVAIKDGAGLYICHASAWQLHTEQALNDCGFEMRNQIIWAKNTFAWGMGRYKFQHEPIFYAHVKGVSDAWYGDKTQSTLWMEKKPAANRLHPTMKPVEIVLRATDNSSKSGDIVYDPFLGSGTTVIACEKTNRKCYGLELDPHYCDVIIKRWEDF
;
A
#
# COMPACT_ATOMS: atom_id res chain seq x y z
N GLU A 1 -9.74 0.41 23.20
CA GLU A 1 -9.15 -0.46 22.15
C GLU A 1 -10.09 -1.65 22.01
N GLU A 2 -10.73 -1.80 20.86
CA GLU A 2 -11.36 -3.07 20.52
C GLU A 2 -10.24 -4.07 20.25
N PRO A 3 -10.34 -5.32 20.76
CA PRO A 3 -9.31 -6.32 20.51
C PRO A 3 -9.19 -6.59 18.98
N GLU A 4 -7.97 -6.79 18.49
CA GLU A 4 -7.74 -7.30 17.15
C GLU A 4 -8.44 -8.65 17.00
N SER A 5 -9.08 -8.88 15.84
CA SER A 5 -9.65 -10.18 15.52
C SER A 5 -8.56 -11.06 14.90
N ASP A 6 -8.26 -12.18 15.53
CA ASP A 6 -7.44 -13.21 14.89
C ASP A 6 -8.25 -13.87 13.77
N GLY A 7 -7.66 -13.95 12.58
CA GLY A 7 -8.23 -14.67 11.44
C GLY A 7 -8.08 -16.19 11.57
N LEU A 8 -8.57 -16.91 10.56
CA LEU A 8 -8.45 -18.36 10.48
C LEU A 8 -7.13 -18.82 9.85
N THR A 9 -6.41 -17.92 9.16
CA THR A 9 -5.13 -18.18 8.49
C THR A 9 -4.03 -17.30 9.07
N ASP A 10 -2.77 -17.60 8.73
CA ASP A 10 -1.66 -16.70 9.04
C ASP A 10 -1.85 -15.37 8.32
N ASP A 11 -1.61 -14.25 9.01
CA ASP A 11 -1.84 -12.89 8.49
C ASP A 11 -1.10 -12.64 7.17
N ASP A 12 0.09 -13.21 7.02
CA ASP A 12 0.94 -13.06 5.85
C ASP A 12 0.79 -14.21 4.83
N GLU A 13 -0.17 -15.12 5.01
CA GLU A 13 -0.46 -16.19 4.07
C GLU A 13 -1.12 -15.64 2.80
N ILE A 14 -0.69 -16.13 1.63
CA ILE A 14 -1.23 -15.77 0.33
C ILE A 14 -1.71 -17.04 -0.37
N PRO A 15 -3.01 -17.12 -0.70
CA PRO A 15 -3.58 -18.26 -1.40
C PRO A 15 -3.13 -18.31 -2.86
N GLU A 16 -3.10 -19.51 -3.44
CA GLU A 16 -2.94 -19.70 -4.88
C GLU A 16 -4.29 -19.56 -5.58
N VAL A 17 -4.28 -18.85 -6.72
CA VAL A 17 -5.42 -18.70 -7.64
C VAL A 17 -4.97 -19.19 -9.02
N GLU A 18 -5.66 -20.20 -9.56
CA GLU A 18 -5.28 -20.81 -10.84
C GLU A 18 -5.71 -19.96 -12.04
N GLU A 19 -7.00 -19.58 -12.10
CA GLU A 19 -7.55 -18.77 -13.21
C GLU A 19 -8.28 -17.54 -12.65
N PRO A 20 -7.95 -16.32 -13.15
CA PRO A 20 -8.59 -15.10 -12.69
C PRO A 20 -10.05 -15.02 -13.16
N ILE A 21 -10.95 -14.71 -12.22
CA ILE A 21 -12.38 -14.47 -12.46
C ILE A 21 -12.64 -12.97 -12.62
N CYS A 22 -11.94 -12.14 -11.83
CA CYS A 22 -12.04 -10.69 -11.86
C CYS A 22 -11.67 -10.10 -13.20
N LYS A 23 -12.30 -8.98 -13.56
CA LYS A 23 -12.03 -8.23 -14.79
C LYS A 23 -11.78 -6.77 -14.47
N LEU A 24 -10.99 -6.14 -15.32
CA LEU A 24 -10.76 -4.70 -15.24
C LEU A 24 -12.10 -3.94 -15.25
N GLY A 25 -12.24 -3.00 -14.31
CA GLY A 25 -13.43 -2.21 -14.10
C GLY A 25 -14.45 -2.86 -13.13
N GLU A 26 -14.26 -4.06 -12.61
CA GLU A 26 -15.17 -4.64 -11.62
C GLU A 26 -14.90 -4.10 -10.22
N LEU A 27 -15.98 -3.76 -9.53
CA LEU A 27 -15.99 -3.33 -8.13
C LEU A 27 -16.56 -4.44 -7.26
N TRP A 28 -15.76 -4.93 -6.33
CA TRP A 28 -16.10 -5.97 -5.38
C TRP A 28 -16.31 -5.39 -3.98
N LYS A 29 -17.25 -5.95 -3.26
CA LYS A 29 -17.51 -5.62 -1.86
C LYS A 29 -17.15 -6.82 -0.99
N LEU A 30 -16.13 -6.65 -0.15
CA LEU A 30 -15.62 -7.67 0.77
C LEU A 30 -16.01 -7.24 2.20
N GLY A 31 -17.16 -7.74 2.70
CA GLY A 31 -17.72 -7.23 3.95
C GLY A 31 -17.92 -5.71 3.93
N ASN A 32 -17.10 -4.98 4.71
CA ASN A 32 -17.08 -3.53 4.76
C ASN A 32 -16.03 -2.89 3.84
N HIS A 33 -15.17 -3.69 3.20
CA HIS A 33 -14.14 -3.21 2.29
C HIS A 33 -14.66 -3.08 0.86
N ARG A 34 -13.91 -2.33 0.04
CA ARG A 34 -14.17 -2.17 -1.39
C ARG A 34 -12.89 -2.40 -2.17
N LEU A 35 -12.94 -3.26 -3.16
CA LEU A 35 -11.86 -3.55 -4.08
C LEU A 35 -12.32 -3.21 -5.50
N LEU A 36 -11.61 -2.32 -6.18
CA LEU A 36 -11.83 -2.05 -7.60
C LEU A 36 -10.65 -2.58 -8.42
N CYS A 37 -10.94 -3.45 -9.38
CA CYS A 37 -9.95 -3.79 -10.40
C CYS A 37 -9.80 -2.60 -11.35
N GLY A 38 -8.83 -1.71 -11.08
CA GLY A 38 -8.76 -0.41 -11.75
C GLY A 38 -7.39 0.25 -11.64
N ASP A 39 -7.29 1.43 -12.24
CA ASP A 39 -6.05 2.20 -12.38
C ASP A 39 -6.02 3.37 -11.40
N ALA A 40 -5.06 3.38 -10.50
CA ALA A 40 -4.87 4.40 -9.47
C ALA A 40 -4.59 5.81 -10.01
N THR A 41 -4.19 5.94 -11.28
CA THR A 41 -3.94 7.22 -11.94
C THR A 41 -5.18 7.82 -12.58
N LYS A 42 -6.30 7.07 -12.61
CA LYS A 42 -7.56 7.49 -13.23
C LYS A 42 -8.54 8.06 -12.20
N PRO A 43 -8.89 9.34 -12.29
CA PRO A 43 -9.85 9.95 -11.36
C PRO A 43 -11.20 9.24 -11.33
N GLU A 44 -11.69 8.76 -12.48
CA GLU A 44 -12.96 8.03 -12.59
C GLU A 44 -12.98 6.71 -11.83
N ASP A 45 -11.87 5.96 -11.80
CA ASP A 45 -11.75 4.72 -11.04
C ASP A 45 -11.73 5.02 -9.53
N VAL A 46 -10.98 6.04 -9.13
CA VAL A 46 -10.91 6.48 -7.73
C VAL A 46 -12.25 7.03 -7.24
N GLU A 47 -12.95 7.83 -8.03
CA GLU A 47 -14.27 8.34 -7.70
C GLU A 47 -15.29 7.22 -7.51
N ARG A 48 -15.26 6.22 -8.42
CA ARG A 48 -16.12 5.04 -8.34
C ARG A 48 -15.82 4.17 -7.11
N LEU A 49 -14.54 3.96 -6.78
CA LEU A 49 -14.15 3.24 -5.57
C LEU A 49 -14.65 3.96 -4.33
N MET A 50 -14.40 5.27 -4.23
CA MET A 50 -14.69 6.06 -3.05
C MET A 50 -16.19 6.36 -2.85
N ASP A 51 -16.99 6.39 -3.93
CA ASP A 51 -18.45 6.55 -3.86
C ASP A 51 -18.88 7.75 -2.99
N GLY A 52 -18.23 8.89 -3.19
CA GLY A 52 -18.47 10.12 -2.43
C GLY A 52 -17.89 10.13 -1.01
N GLN A 53 -17.26 9.04 -0.55
CA GLN A 53 -16.57 8.98 0.73
C GLN A 53 -15.17 9.60 0.63
N LYS A 54 -14.58 9.92 1.78
CA LYS A 54 -13.19 10.38 1.91
C LYS A 54 -12.46 9.50 2.90
N ALA A 55 -11.24 9.07 2.54
CA ALA A 55 -10.41 8.27 3.43
C ALA A 55 -9.83 9.09 4.59
N ASP A 56 -9.68 8.44 5.72
CA ASP A 56 -9.09 8.98 6.95
C ASP A 56 -7.58 8.90 6.94
N MET A 57 -7.01 7.90 6.24
CA MET A 57 -5.58 7.75 6.03
C MET A 57 -5.28 7.02 4.71
N VAL A 58 -4.02 7.06 4.31
CA VAL A 58 -3.48 6.28 3.18
C VAL A 58 -2.31 5.44 3.66
N PHE A 59 -2.31 4.17 3.29
CA PHE A 59 -1.10 3.34 3.27
C PHE A 59 -0.95 2.77 1.87
N THR A 60 0.22 2.93 1.23
CA THR A 60 0.36 2.50 -0.15
C THR A 60 1.78 2.17 -0.56
N ASP A 61 1.91 1.20 -1.47
CA ASP A 61 3.16 0.67 -1.99
C ASP A 61 3.17 0.69 -3.53
N PRO A 62 3.35 1.88 -4.15
CA PRO A 62 3.34 2.00 -5.60
C PRO A 62 4.51 1.24 -6.23
N PRO A 63 4.42 0.85 -7.52
CA PRO A 63 5.57 0.32 -8.27
C PRO A 63 6.80 1.22 -8.14
N TYR A 64 8.00 0.63 -7.99
CA TYR A 64 9.22 1.38 -7.69
C TYR A 64 10.04 1.77 -8.93
N ASN A 65 9.60 1.40 -10.12
CA ASN A 65 10.31 1.60 -11.39
C ASN A 65 11.78 1.12 -11.34
N VAL A 66 11.97 -0.09 -10.82
CA VAL A 66 13.29 -0.72 -10.69
C VAL A 66 13.45 -1.92 -11.61
N SER A 67 12.52 -2.10 -12.56
CA SER A 67 12.47 -3.22 -13.51
C SER A 67 12.61 -4.57 -12.79
N TYR A 68 11.78 -4.75 -11.75
CA TYR A 68 11.86 -5.94 -10.92
C TYR A 68 11.59 -7.21 -11.74
N GLU A 69 12.57 -8.10 -11.82
CA GLU A 69 12.42 -9.46 -12.30
C GLU A 69 12.57 -10.43 -11.12
N GLY A 70 11.51 -11.19 -10.83
CA GLY A 70 11.57 -12.23 -9.79
C GLY A 70 12.64 -13.28 -10.09
N TYR A 71 13.39 -13.72 -9.07
CA TYR A 71 14.40 -14.78 -9.18
C TYR A 71 13.78 -16.19 -9.31
N THR A 72 12.47 -16.32 -9.40
CA THR A 72 11.76 -17.60 -9.61
C THR A 72 11.76 -17.98 -11.09
N LYS A 73 11.55 -19.29 -11.39
CA LYS A 73 11.47 -19.79 -12.78
C LYS A 73 10.39 -19.09 -13.62
N GLU A 74 9.38 -18.54 -12.98
CA GLU A 74 8.22 -17.87 -13.59
C GLU A 74 8.44 -16.38 -13.85
N LYS A 75 9.60 -15.82 -13.42
CA LYS A 75 9.98 -14.40 -13.64
C LYS A 75 8.80 -13.43 -13.48
N LEU A 76 8.15 -13.43 -12.32
CA LEU A 76 7.06 -12.53 -12.01
C LEU A 76 7.51 -11.08 -12.21
N THR A 77 6.81 -10.34 -13.05
CA THR A 77 7.03 -8.92 -13.31
C THR A 77 5.88 -8.11 -12.69
N ILE A 78 6.20 -6.95 -12.15
CA ILE A 78 5.20 -6.00 -11.66
C ILE A 78 4.75 -5.15 -12.85
N LYS A 79 3.44 -5.05 -13.09
CA LYS A 79 2.91 -4.14 -14.10
C LYS A 79 3.35 -2.71 -13.76
N SER A 80 3.79 -1.97 -14.78
CA SER A 80 4.24 -0.57 -14.63
C SER A 80 5.54 -0.37 -13.82
N ASP A 81 6.42 -1.38 -13.69
CA ASP A 81 7.70 -1.25 -12.97
C ASP A 81 8.92 -1.01 -13.91
N ALA A 82 8.68 -0.72 -15.20
CA ALA A 82 9.72 -0.45 -16.20
C ALA A 82 9.29 0.72 -17.12
N MET A 83 9.13 1.90 -16.53
CA MET A 83 8.78 3.15 -17.25
C MET A 83 10.05 3.97 -17.54
N SER A 84 9.97 4.91 -18.50
CA SER A 84 10.96 5.98 -18.58
C SER A 84 10.90 6.85 -17.32
N ASP A 85 11.97 7.60 -17.04
CA ASP A 85 12.02 8.48 -15.85
C ASP A 85 10.89 9.52 -15.89
N GLU A 86 10.63 10.09 -17.06
CA GLU A 86 9.57 11.07 -17.29
C GLU A 86 8.18 10.45 -17.08
N ASP A 87 7.93 9.26 -17.62
CA ASP A 87 6.64 8.57 -17.47
C ASP A 87 6.39 8.18 -16.01
N TYR A 88 7.43 7.76 -15.30
CA TYR A 88 7.31 7.44 -13.88
C TYR A 88 6.96 8.68 -13.03
N VAL A 89 7.56 9.82 -13.30
CA VAL A 89 7.19 11.09 -12.63
C VAL A 89 5.73 11.44 -12.93
N GLN A 90 5.26 11.28 -14.17
CA GLN A 90 3.84 11.52 -14.52
C GLN A 90 2.90 10.53 -13.82
N PHE A 91 3.31 9.26 -13.71
CA PHE A 91 2.58 8.25 -12.95
C PHE A 91 2.43 8.65 -11.46
N LEU A 92 3.52 9.06 -10.81
CA LEU A 92 3.47 9.53 -9.41
C LEU A 92 2.57 10.75 -9.26
N LEU A 93 2.69 11.75 -10.14
CA LEU A 93 1.84 12.94 -10.13
C LEU A 93 0.36 12.60 -10.34
N GLY A 94 0.03 11.70 -11.29
CA GLY A 94 -1.34 11.22 -11.51
C GLY A 94 -1.91 10.57 -10.27
N THR A 95 -1.16 9.64 -9.68
CA THR A 95 -1.53 8.92 -8.46
C THR A 95 -1.75 9.87 -7.28
N PHE A 96 -0.81 10.78 -7.00
CA PHE A 96 -0.93 11.69 -5.84
C PHE A 96 -2.03 12.73 -6.01
N LYS A 97 -2.34 13.17 -7.23
CA LYS A 97 -3.54 13.98 -7.51
C LYS A 97 -4.83 13.21 -7.19
N CYS A 98 -4.91 11.94 -7.57
CA CYS A 98 -6.04 11.08 -7.23
C CYS A 98 -6.15 10.85 -5.72
N ILE A 99 -5.04 10.61 -5.03
CA ILE A 99 -5.01 10.50 -3.55
C ILE A 99 -5.52 11.81 -2.93
N ARG A 100 -5.07 12.99 -3.41
CA ARG A 100 -5.46 14.28 -2.83
C ARG A 100 -6.97 14.51 -2.85
N VAL A 101 -7.67 14.06 -3.88
CA VAL A 101 -9.13 14.18 -3.96
C VAL A 101 -9.88 13.09 -3.20
N ALA A 102 -9.24 11.96 -2.93
CA ALA A 102 -9.85 10.81 -2.24
C ALA A 102 -9.85 10.92 -0.71
N ILE A 103 -9.02 11.79 -0.11
CA ILE A 103 -8.78 11.85 1.33
C ILE A 103 -9.41 13.06 2.01
N LYS A 104 -9.56 12.97 3.34
CA LYS A 104 -9.83 14.12 4.22
C LYS A 104 -8.57 14.97 4.39
N ASP A 105 -8.74 16.25 4.70
CA ASP A 105 -7.56 17.14 4.88
C ASP A 105 -6.66 16.70 6.04
N GLY A 106 -7.20 16.11 7.09
CA GLY A 106 -6.44 15.59 8.23
C GLY A 106 -5.87 14.16 8.05
N ALA A 107 -5.92 13.59 6.85
CA ALA A 107 -5.40 12.25 6.62
C ALA A 107 -3.88 12.19 6.72
N GLY A 108 -3.35 11.19 7.44
CA GLY A 108 -1.95 10.79 7.40
C GLY A 108 -1.68 9.86 6.21
N LEU A 109 -0.54 10.04 5.54
CA LEU A 109 -0.15 9.25 4.38
C LEU A 109 1.15 8.49 4.66
N TYR A 110 1.15 7.19 4.39
CA TYR A 110 2.33 6.33 4.42
C TYR A 110 2.61 5.84 3.00
N ILE A 111 3.69 6.35 2.41
CA ILE A 111 4.05 6.08 1.01
C ILE A 111 5.36 5.32 0.97
N CYS A 112 5.30 4.03 0.65
CA CYS A 112 6.49 3.24 0.39
C CYS A 112 7.17 3.70 -0.91
N HIS A 113 8.50 3.69 -0.94
CA HIS A 113 9.24 4.10 -2.13
C HIS A 113 10.63 3.48 -2.19
N ALA A 114 11.22 3.42 -3.38
CA ALA A 114 12.62 3.06 -3.53
C ALA A 114 13.54 4.23 -3.19
N SER A 115 14.68 3.96 -2.53
CA SER A 115 15.69 4.99 -2.25
C SER A 115 16.20 5.70 -3.51
N ALA A 116 16.25 5.01 -4.66
CA ALA A 116 16.66 5.59 -5.94
C ALA A 116 15.69 6.66 -6.45
N TRP A 117 14.42 6.57 -6.10
CA TRP A 117 13.35 7.47 -6.55
C TRP A 117 12.88 8.44 -5.46
N GLN A 118 13.56 8.49 -4.33
CA GLN A 118 13.18 9.32 -3.17
C GLN A 118 12.93 10.78 -3.55
N LEU A 119 13.86 11.41 -4.28
CA LEU A 119 13.76 12.82 -4.67
C LEU A 119 12.52 13.10 -5.54
N HIS A 120 12.27 12.23 -6.53
CA HIS A 120 11.13 12.40 -7.45
C HIS A 120 9.80 12.15 -6.74
N THR A 121 9.75 11.16 -5.83
CA THR A 121 8.56 10.87 -5.03
C THR A 121 8.23 12.04 -4.10
N GLU A 122 9.23 12.60 -3.40
CA GLU A 122 9.04 13.77 -2.53
C GLU A 122 8.60 15.00 -3.32
N GLN A 123 9.22 15.25 -4.49
CA GLN A 123 8.83 16.36 -5.36
C GLN A 123 7.39 16.21 -5.84
N ALA A 124 7.00 15.03 -6.31
CA ALA A 124 5.63 14.77 -6.77
C ALA A 124 4.60 14.93 -5.66
N LEU A 125 4.90 14.51 -4.42
CA LEU A 125 4.06 14.77 -3.24
C LEU A 125 3.88 16.28 -3.01
N ASN A 126 4.98 17.05 -3.00
CA ASN A 126 4.95 18.49 -2.82
C ASN A 126 4.12 19.19 -3.91
N ASP A 127 4.28 18.80 -5.17
CA ASP A 127 3.54 19.36 -6.31
C ASP A 127 2.04 19.06 -6.25
N CYS A 128 1.66 17.98 -5.57
CA CYS A 128 0.25 17.61 -5.33
C CYS A 128 -0.33 18.17 -4.01
N GLY A 129 0.40 19.07 -3.32
CA GLY A 129 -0.08 19.76 -2.12
C GLY A 129 0.07 18.97 -0.83
N PHE A 130 0.98 18.01 -0.80
CA PHE A 130 1.39 17.30 0.41
C PHE A 130 2.70 17.88 0.98
N GLU A 131 3.00 17.53 2.21
CA GLU A 131 4.23 17.85 2.89
C GLU A 131 4.75 16.62 3.62
N MET A 132 5.99 16.20 3.29
CA MET A 132 6.65 15.11 3.99
C MET A 132 7.09 15.57 5.38
N ARG A 133 6.75 14.79 6.42
CA ARG A 133 7.09 15.07 7.83
C ARG A 133 8.25 14.23 8.31
N ASN A 134 8.18 12.95 8.05
CA ASN A 134 9.21 12.02 8.48
C ASN A 134 9.49 10.98 7.39
N GLN A 135 10.70 10.48 7.36
CA GLN A 135 11.04 9.25 6.69
C GLN A 135 11.13 8.14 7.73
N ILE A 136 10.27 7.15 7.58
CA ILE A 136 10.27 5.92 8.37
C ILE A 136 11.13 4.91 7.62
N ILE A 137 11.90 4.12 8.36
CA ILE A 137 12.75 3.05 7.82
C ILE A 137 12.22 1.72 8.34
N TRP A 138 11.65 0.91 7.46
CA TRP A 138 11.42 -0.49 7.76
C TRP A 138 12.72 -1.27 7.66
N ALA A 139 13.30 -1.65 8.81
CA ALA A 139 14.50 -2.47 8.89
C ALA A 139 14.11 -3.95 8.90
N LYS A 140 14.61 -4.70 7.90
CA LYS A 140 14.31 -6.12 7.72
C LYS A 140 15.30 -6.99 8.50
N ASN A 141 14.86 -8.17 8.89
CA ASN A 141 15.72 -9.17 9.54
C ASN A 141 16.77 -9.77 8.58
N THR A 142 16.53 -9.70 7.26
CA THR A 142 17.44 -10.20 6.21
C THR A 142 17.63 -9.14 5.13
N PHE A 143 18.79 -9.15 4.47
CA PHE A 143 19.04 -8.27 3.34
C PHE A 143 18.56 -8.88 2.01
N ALA A 144 18.32 -8.01 1.03
CA ALA A 144 18.04 -8.43 -0.33
C ALA A 144 19.36 -8.60 -1.12
N TRP A 145 19.51 -9.72 -1.81
CA TRP A 145 20.62 -9.93 -2.73
C TRP A 145 20.50 -8.99 -3.95
N GLY A 146 21.63 -8.45 -4.39
CA GLY A 146 21.70 -7.55 -5.53
C GLY A 146 23.15 -7.33 -5.96
N MET A 147 23.38 -6.64 -7.08
CA MET A 147 24.70 -6.41 -7.67
C MET A 147 25.53 -5.36 -6.91
N GLY A 148 24.92 -4.50 -6.09
CA GLY A 148 25.60 -3.47 -5.32
C GLY A 148 26.56 -4.02 -4.25
N ARG A 149 27.56 -3.24 -3.87
CA ARG A 149 28.51 -3.60 -2.79
C ARG A 149 27.82 -3.71 -1.44
N TYR A 150 26.91 -2.76 -1.14
CA TYR A 150 26.04 -2.82 0.02
C TYR A 150 24.70 -3.45 -0.35
N LYS A 151 24.17 -4.30 0.52
CA LYS A 151 22.89 -4.98 0.33
C LYS A 151 21.80 -4.21 1.07
N PHE A 152 20.69 -3.95 0.40
CA PHE A 152 19.56 -3.29 1.04
C PHE A 152 18.93 -4.21 2.09
N GLN A 153 18.88 -3.73 3.33
CA GLN A 153 18.24 -4.39 4.47
C GLN A 153 17.12 -3.52 5.05
N HIS A 154 16.66 -2.54 4.30
CA HIS A 154 15.58 -1.66 4.71
C HIS A 154 14.78 -1.20 3.50
N GLU A 155 13.56 -0.71 3.77
CA GLU A 155 12.74 0.05 2.83
C GLU A 155 12.31 1.36 3.49
N PRO A 156 12.40 2.49 2.77
CA PRO A 156 11.92 3.77 3.27
C PRO A 156 10.42 3.93 3.02
N ILE A 157 9.75 4.59 3.96
CA ILE A 157 8.34 4.97 3.90
C ILE A 157 8.25 6.45 4.25
N PHE A 158 7.69 7.27 3.38
CA PHE A 158 7.37 8.64 3.72
C PHE A 158 6.11 8.71 4.57
N TYR A 159 6.19 9.40 5.69
CA TYR A 159 5.04 9.90 6.39
C TYR A 159 4.78 11.34 5.98
N ALA A 160 3.63 11.58 5.38
CA ALA A 160 3.24 12.86 4.82
C ALA A 160 1.80 13.22 5.21
N HIS A 161 1.41 14.46 5.00
CA HIS A 161 0.04 14.96 5.19
C HIS A 161 -0.25 16.11 4.22
N VAL A 162 -1.48 16.61 4.21
CA VAL A 162 -1.85 17.77 3.40
C VAL A 162 -1.12 19.01 3.93
N LYS A 163 -0.45 19.73 3.06
CA LYS A 163 0.35 20.90 3.41
C LYS A 163 -0.47 21.96 4.14
N GLY A 164 0.05 22.41 5.28
CA GLY A 164 -0.58 23.47 6.08
C GLY A 164 -1.76 23.00 6.93
N VAL A 165 -2.06 21.71 6.97
CA VAL A 165 -3.13 21.11 7.79
C VAL A 165 -2.50 20.14 8.79
N SER A 166 -2.98 20.13 10.04
CA SER A 166 -2.57 19.12 11.00
C SER A 166 -3.22 17.79 10.67
N ASP A 167 -2.41 16.74 10.67
CA ASP A 167 -2.86 15.36 10.52
C ASP A 167 -3.51 14.82 11.81
N ALA A 168 -4.40 13.84 11.64
CA ALA A 168 -4.96 13.09 12.75
C ALA A 168 -3.93 12.08 13.26
N TRP A 169 -3.60 12.19 14.56
CA TRP A 169 -2.64 11.31 15.21
C TRP A 169 -3.25 10.66 16.46
N TYR A 170 -3.20 9.34 16.52
CA TYR A 170 -3.75 8.54 17.62
C TYR A 170 -2.68 7.71 18.33
N GLY A 171 -1.50 7.59 17.72
CA GLY A 171 -0.36 6.92 18.32
C GLY A 171 0.18 7.65 19.56
N ASP A 172 0.96 6.95 20.36
CA ASP A 172 1.65 7.56 21.49
C ASP A 172 2.77 8.52 21.03
N LYS A 173 3.36 9.24 21.99
CA LYS A 173 4.42 10.24 21.72
C LYS A 173 5.81 9.64 21.57
N THR A 174 5.95 8.31 21.65
CA THR A 174 7.25 7.60 21.62
C THR A 174 7.49 6.86 20.32
N GLN A 175 6.59 7.03 19.32
CA GLN A 175 6.73 6.36 18.03
C GLN A 175 8.05 6.72 17.34
N SER A 176 8.80 5.68 16.98
CA SER A 176 10.11 5.80 16.32
C SER A 176 9.96 5.73 14.80
N THR A 177 10.86 6.43 14.09
CA THR A 177 10.99 6.29 12.64
C THR A 177 11.71 4.99 12.21
N LEU A 178 12.21 4.19 13.13
CA LEU A 178 12.80 2.89 12.87
C LEU A 178 11.78 1.79 13.21
N TRP A 179 11.29 1.09 12.19
CA TRP A 179 10.35 -0.02 12.32
C TRP A 179 11.08 -1.33 12.07
N MET A 180 11.16 -2.19 13.08
CA MET A 180 11.93 -3.43 13.06
C MET A 180 10.99 -4.63 12.94
N GLU A 181 10.37 -4.78 11.76
CA GLU A 181 9.45 -5.88 11.50
C GLU A 181 10.13 -6.95 10.63
N LYS A 182 9.85 -8.21 10.94
CA LYS A 182 10.37 -9.33 10.13
C LYS A 182 9.75 -9.27 8.74
N LYS A 183 10.59 -9.46 7.73
CA LYS A 183 10.06 -9.74 6.39
C LYS A 183 9.31 -11.08 6.45
N PRO A 184 8.07 -11.17 5.91
CA PRO A 184 7.38 -12.44 5.77
C PRO A 184 8.26 -13.50 5.10
N ALA A 185 8.03 -14.76 5.42
CA ALA A 185 8.70 -15.86 4.73
C ALA A 185 8.48 -15.70 3.22
N ALA A 186 9.53 -15.94 2.41
CA ALA A 186 9.45 -15.73 0.97
C ALA A 186 8.32 -16.60 0.39
N ASN A 187 7.22 -15.97 0.03
CA ASN A 187 6.20 -16.58 -0.78
C ASN A 187 6.65 -16.52 -2.24
N ARG A 188 6.57 -17.66 -2.95
CA ARG A 188 6.96 -17.74 -4.38
C ARG A 188 6.10 -16.86 -5.26
N LEU A 189 4.87 -16.57 -4.83
CA LEU A 189 3.87 -15.82 -5.58
C LEU A 189 4.02 -14.29 -5.37
N HIS A 190 4.53 -13.84 -4.20
CA HIS A 190 4.62 -12.42 -3.84
C HIS A 190 5.93 -12.08 -3.10
N PRO A 191 7.04 -11.98 -3.82
CA PRO A 191 8.36 -11.76 -3.19
C PRO A 191 8.53 -10.37 -2.57
N THR A 192 7.66 -9.41 -2.87
CA THR A 192 7.74 -8.01 -2.45
C THR A 192 6.67 -7.59 -1.45
N MET A 193 5.86 -8.52 -0.94
CA MET A 193 4.79 -8.23 0.00
C MET A 193 5.30 -7.52 1.26
N LYS A 194 4.53 -6.53 1.74
CA LYS A 194 4.73 -5.91 3.05
C LYS A 194 4.10 -6.78 4.14
N PRO A 195 4.73 -6.90 5.32
CA PRO A 195 4.10 -7.57 6.46
C PRO A 195 2.87 -6.80 6.95
N VAL A 196 1.86 -7.51 7.41
CA VAL A 196 0.63 -6.92 7.96
C VAL A 196 0.94 -5.99 9.14
N GLU A 197 1.90 -6.34 9.98
CA GLU A 197 2.36 -5.57 11.14
C GLU A 197 2.76 -4.12 10.81
N ILE A 198 3.36 -3.88 9.64
CA ILE A 198 3.73 -2.52 9.23
C ILE A 198 2.47 -1.69 8.96
N VAL A 199 1.47 -2.29 8.33
CA VAL A 199 0.20 -1.62 8.04
C VAL A 199 -0.59 -1.42 9.33
N LEU A 200 -0.64 -2.41 10.22
CA LEU A 200 -1.27 -2.29 11.55
C LEU A 200 -0.70 -1.11 12.31
N ARG A 201 0.62 -1.01 12.42
CA ARG A 201 1.28 0.11 13.10
C ARG A 201 0.94 1.47 12.49
N ALA A 202 0.87 1.55 11.16
CA ALA A 202 0.46 2.77 10.47
C ALA A 202 -1.00 3.12 10.77
N THR A 203 -1.90 2.13 10.69
CA THR A 203 -3.34 2.33 10.93
C THR A 203 -3.64 2.74 12.36
N ASP A 204 -2.98 2.17 13.35
CA ASP A 204 -3.15 2.52 14.77
C ASP A 204 -2.70 3.94 15.08
N ASN A 205 -1.65 4.40 14.38
CA ASN A 205 -1.16 5.76 14.56
C ASN A 205 -2.05 6.82 13.90
N SER A 206 -2.71 6.51 12.79
CA SER A 206 -3.34 7.53 11.92
C SER A 206 -4.81 7.30 11.60
N SER A 207 -5.47 6.31 12.24
CA SER A 207 -6.89 6.03 12.06
C SER A 207 -7.52 5.38 13.28
N LYS A 208 -8.85 5.28 13.31
CA LYS A 208 -9.66 4.63 14.35
C LYS A 208 -10.47 3.49 13.76
N SER A 209 -10.98 2.61 14.61
CA SER A 209 -12.02 1.64 14.24
C SER A 209 -13.16 2.32 13.50
N GLY A 210 -13.59 1.71 12.39
CA GLY A 210 -14.62 2.23 11.49
C GLY A 210 -14.15 3.24 10.43
N ASP A 211 -12.93 3.78 10.55
CA ASP A 211 -12.34 4.70 9.58
C ASP A 211 -12.00 4.02 8.25
N ILE A 212 -11.89 4.82 7.18
CA ILE A 212 -11.52 4.35 5.84
C ILE A 212 -10.01 4.51 5.63
N VAL A 213 -9.35 3.40 5.35
CA VAL A 213 -7.96 3.34 4.88
C VAL A 213 -7.97 3.18 3.37
N TYR A 214 -7.31 4.09 2.65
CA TYR A 214 -7.20 4.03 1.19
C TYR A 214 -5.85 3.48 0.77
N ASP A 215 -5.87 2.47 -0.09
CA ASP A 215 -4.67 1.89 -0.71
C ASP A 215 -4.88 1.77 -2.23
N PRO A 216 -4.29 2.66 -3.03
CA PRO A 216 -4.38 2.61 -4.49
C PRO A 216 -3.57 1.49 -5.15
N PHE A 217 -2.75 0.74 -4.40
CA PHE A 217 -1.90 -0.35 -4.91
C PHE A 217 -1.93 -1.55 -3.97
N LEU A 218 -3.08 -2.24 -3.89
CA LEU A 218 -3.33 -3.31 -2.92
C LEU A 218 -2.39 -4.51 -3.05
N GLY A 219 -1.87 -4.79 -4.25
CA GLY A 219 -1.03 -5.97 -4.49
C GLY A 219 -1.70 -7.24 -4.02
N SER A 220 -1.14 -7.90 -3.01
CA SER A 220 -1.71 -9.12 -2.41
C SER A 220 -2.76 -8.88 -1.32
N GLY A 221 -3.15 -7.62 -1.05
CA GLY A 221 -4.23 -7.30 -0.10
C GLY A 221 -3.81 -7.18 1.37
N THR A 222 -2.55 -6.93 1.66
CA THR A 222 -2.05 -6.76 3.04
C THR A 222 -2.86 -5.71 3.82
N THR A 223 -3.20 -4.58 3.16
CA THR A 223 -4.00 -3.51 3.76
C THR A 223 -5.42 -3.96 4.07
N VAL A 224 -6.01 -4.86 3.26
CA VAL A 224 -7.35 -5.43 3.52
C VAL A 224 -7.33 -6.23 4.81
N ILE A 225 -6.34 -7.13 4.98
CA ILE A 225 -6.20 -7.96 6.19
C ILE A 225 -5.96 -7.09 7.43
N ALA A 226 -5.07 -6.10 7.36
CA ALA A 226 -4.85 -5.18 8.47
C ALA A 226 -6.12 -4.42 8.88
N CYS A 227 -6.93 -4.01 7.91
CA CYS A 227 -8.21 -3.33 8.17
C CYS A 227 -9.26 -4.28 8.75
N GLU A 228 -9.35 -5.53 8.28
CA GLU A 228 -10.25 -6.55 8.84
C GLU A 228 -9.92 -6.80 10.31
N LYS A 229 -8.64 -7.07 10.63
CA LYS A 229 -8.17 -7.28 12.01
C LYS A 229 -8.55 -6.16 12.97
N THR A 230 -8.59 -4.94 12.50
CA THR A 230 -8.70 -3.72 13.32
C THR A 230 -10.03 -2.99 13.14
N ASN A 231 -11.03 -3.67 12.58
CA ASN A 231 -12.38 -3.13 12.32
C ASN A 231 -12.35 -1.77 11.58
N ARG A 232 -11.42 -1.62 10.65
CA ARG A 232 -11.34 -0.49 9.71
C ARG A 232 -11.88 -0.92 8.36
N LYS A 233 -12.10 0.03 7.45
CA LYS A 233 -12.58 -0.23 6.09
C LYS A 233 -11.44 0.02 5.11
N CYS A 234 -11.05 -0.99 4.34
CA CYS A 234 -10.10 -0.79 3.25
C CYS A 234 -10.86 -0.45 1.96
N TYR A 235 -10.54 0.70 1.35
CA TYR A 235 -10.96 1.02 -0.01
C TYR A 235 -9.71 1.02 -0.88
N GLY A 236 -9.62 0.07 -1.82
CA GLY A 236 -8.39 -0.12 -2.55
C GLY A 236 -8.55 -0.46 -4.02
N LEU A 237 -7.50 -0.15 -4.77
CA LEU A 237 -7.37 -0.47 -6.19
C LEU A 237 -6.29 -1.53 -6.39
N GLU A 238 -6.51 -2.36 -7.38
CA GLU A 238 -5.51 -3.26 -7.92
C GLU A 238 -5.70 -3.34 -9.44
N LEU A 239 -4.62 -3.18 -10.18
CA LEU A 239 -4.69 -3.14 -11.65
C LEU A 239 -4.74 -4.54 -12.26
N ASP A 240 -4.17 -5.55 -11.58
CA ASP A 240 -4.10 -6.91 -12.09
C ASP A 240 -5.30 -7.73 -11.63
N PRO A 241 -6.16 -8.22 -12.56
CA PRO A 241 -7.28 -9.08 -12.21
C PRO A 241 -6.90 -10.32 -11.40
N HIS A 242 -5.72 -10.91 -11.66
CA HIS A 242 -5.24 -12.06 -10.89
C HIS A 242 -5.00 -11.69 -9.42
N TYR A 243 -4.41 -10.53 -9.14
CA TYR A 243 -4.22 -10.06 -7.76
C TYR A 243 -5.54 -9.67 -7.11
N CYS A 244 -6.53 -9.20 -7.86
CA CYS A 244 -7.87 -8.98 -7.32
C CYS A 244 -8.48 -10.29 -6.79
N ASP A 245 -8.35 -11.40 -7.52
CA ASP A 245 -8.82 -12.71 -7.07
C ASP A 245 -8.03 -13.23 -5.86
N VAL A 246 -6.71 -12.98 -5.82
CA VAL A 246 -5.86 -13.28 -4.65
C VAL A 246 -6.36 -12.52 -3.42
N ILE A 247 -6.67 -11.23 -3.55
CA ILE A 247 -7.19 -10.40 -2.45
C ILE A 247 -8.52 -10.96 -1.93
N ILE A 248 -9.45 -11.27 -2.84
CA ILE A 248 -10.76 -11.79 -2.49
C ILE A 248 -10.62 -13.11 -1.73
N LYS A 249 -9.85 -14.06 -2.30
CA LYS A 249 -9.64 -15.35 -1.66
C LYS A 249 -8.94 -15.24 -0.31
N ARG A 250 -7.91 -14.39 -0.21
CA ARG A 250 -7.19 -14.15 1.05
C ARG A 250 -8.11 -13.61 2.14
N TRP A 251 -9.01 -12.69 1.77
CA TRP A 251 -9.99 -12.14 2.69
C TRP A 251 -11.06 -13.18 3.09
N GLU A 252 -11.50 -14.04 2.15
CA GLU A 252 -12.46 -15.12 2.44
C GLU A 252 -11.87 -16.21 3.35
N ASP A 253 -10.59 -16.53 3.17
CA ASP A 253 -9.88 -17.56 3.96
C ASP A 253 -9.51 -17.04 5.37
N PHE A 254 -9.31 -15.68 5.53
CA PHE A 254 -8.99 -15.01 6.79
C PHE A 254 -10.20 -14.93 7.72
#